data_1e70c3b121c8a367eb36f6b6dd281b5c
#
_entry.id   1e70c3b121c8a367eb36f6b6dd281b5c
#
_cell.length_a   1.000
_cell.length_b   1.000
_cell.length_c   1.000
_cell.angle_alpha   90.00
_cell.angle_beta   90.00
_cell.angle_gamma   90.00
#
_symmetry.space_group_name_H-M   'P 1'
#
loop_
_entity.id
_entity.type
_entity.pdbx_description
1 polymer ?
#
loop_
_entity_poly.entity_id
_entity_poly.type
_entity_poly.pdbx_seq_one_letter_code
_entity_poly.pdbx_strand_id
1 'polypeptide(L)'
;MRIVTRPDFDGIVCAVFIGLAKNITEPVKWIEPGDVQQGIADIKHGDIMANLPYDARCSVWFDHHISNIPLTNVPGAFKIAPSAAGIVYKYYKEKGILKKDFEELV
;
A
#
# COMPACT_ATOMS: atom_id res chain seq x y z
N MET A 1 -6.08 -12.57 3.10
CA MET A 1 -5.20 -11.38 2.93
C MET A 1 -6.06 -10.20 2.56
N ARG A 2 -5.88 -9.12 3.26
CA ARG A 2 -6.73 -7.94 3.13
C ARG A 2 -5.88 -6.73 2.73
N ILE A 3 -6.43 -5.84 1.90
CA ILE A 3 -5.80 -4.57 1.53
C ILE A 3 -6.27 -3.50 2.51
N VAL A 4 -5.33 -2.74 3.08
CA VAL A 4 -5.59 -1.60 3.96
C VAL A 4 -4.94 -0.38 3.34
N THR A 5 -5.71 0.65 3.05
CA THR A 5 -5.22 1.85 2.39
C THR A 5 -6.03 3.08 2.81
N ARG A 6 -5.49 4.26 2.47
CA ARG A 6 -6.11 5.53 2.78
C ARG A 6 -7.28 5.81 1.81
N PRO A 7 -8.40 6.40 2.29
CA PRO A 7 -9.56 6.70 1.43
C PRO A 7 -9.37 8.00 0.62
N ASP A 8 -8.32 8.07 -0.18
CA ASP A 8 -8.08 9.13 -1.16
C ASP A 8 -7.84 8.53 -2.53
N PHE A 9 -7.66 9.36 -3.55
CA PHE A 9 -7.48 8.86 -4.92
C PHE A 9 -6.27 7.93 -5.03
N ASP A 10 -5.13 8.34 -4.47
CA ASP A 10 -3.91 7.53 -4.47
C ASP A 10 -4.14 6.18 -3.79
N GLY A 11 -4.80 6.18 -2.63
CA GLY A 11 -5.13 4.95 -1.91
C GLY A 11 -6.08 4.03 -2.67
N ILE A 12 -7.06 4.60 -3.38
CA ILE A 12 -7.99 3.82 -4.22
C ILE A 12 -7.23 3.13 -5.36
N VAL A 13 -6.34 3.85 -6.04
CA VAL A 13 -5.54 3.27 -7.12
C VAL A 13 -4.58 2.20 -6.59
N CYS A 14 -3.98 2.39 -5.41
CA CYS A 14 -3.20 1.36 -4.74
C CYS A 14 -4.02 0.08 -4.56
N ALA A 15 -5.25 0.20 -4.06
CA ALA A 15 -6.13 -0.95 -3.85
C ALA A 15 -6.42 -1.70 -5.16
N VAL A 16 -6.63 -0.97 -6.25
CA VAL A 16 -6.85 -1.59 -7.57
C VAL A 16 -5.62 -2.39 -8.00
N PHE A 17 -4.44 -1.81 -7.95
CA PHE A 17 -3.21 -2.49 -8.38
C PHE A 17 -2.89 -3.71 -7.52
N ILE A 18 -3.00 -3.58 -6.20
CA ILE A 18 -2.72 -4.69 -5.28
C ILE A 18 -3.76 -5.80 -5.49
N GLY A 19 -5.03 -5.44 -5.61
CA GLY A 19 -6.11 -6.40 -5.84
C GLY A 19 -5.91 -7.20 -7.12
N LEU A 20 -5.49 -6.55 -8.21
CA LEU A 20 -5.18 -7.21 -9.47
C LEU A 20 -3.94 -8.09 -9.37
N ALA A 21 -2.88 -7.58 -8.72
CA ALA A 21 -1.61 -8.28 -8.63
C ALA A 21 -1.70 -9.55 -7.77
N LYS A 22 -2.45 -9.49 -6.67
CA LYS A 22 -2.55 -10.58 -5.69
C LYS A 22 -3.85 -11.34 -5.77
N ASN A 23 -4.73 -10.99 -6.70
CA ASN A 23 -6.04 -11.62 -6.87
C ASN A 23 -6.84 -11.63 -5.56
N ILE A 24 -6.89 -10.48 -4.88
CA ILE A 24 -7.58 -10.33 -3.60
C ILE A 24 -9.04 -9.98 -3.85
N THR A 25 -9.94 -10.71 -3.19
CA THR A 25 -11.38 -10.52 -3.30
C THR A 25 -12.03 -10.01 -2.01
N GLU A 26 -11.28 -9.97 -0.89
CA GLU A 26 -11.79 -9.41 0.36
C GLU A 26 -12.05 -7.91 0.23
N PRO A 27 -13.06 -7.36 0.93
CA PRO A 27 -13.28 -5.92 0.95
C PRO A 27 -12.07 -5.16 1.45
N VAL A 28 -11.79 -4.02 0.84
CA VAL A 28 -10.71 -3.12 1.26
C VAL A 28 -11.07 -2.46 2.58
N LYS A 29 -10.12 -2.39 3.50
CA LYS A 29 -10.27 -1.63 4.73
C LYS A 29 -9.69 -0.23 4.53
N TRP A 30 -10.51 0.79 4.66
CA TRP A 30 -10.11 2.20 4.53
C TRP A 30 -9.75 2.76 5.89
N ILE A 31 -8.54 3.31 6.03
CA ILE A 31 -8.02 3.81 7.31
C ILE A 31 -7.33 5.14 7.10
N GLU A 32 -7.50 6.06 8.05
CA GLU A 32 -6.80 7.35 8.06
C GLU A 32 -5.40 7.21 8.69
N PRO A 33 -4.39 7.94 8.16
CA PRO A 33 -3.03 7.87 8.69
C PRO A 33 -2.92 8.17 10.17
N GLY A 34 -3.70 9.13 10.67
CA GLY A 34 -3.70 9.49 12.09
C GLY A 34 -4.07 8.34 13.00
N ASP A 35 -4.98 7.47 12.56
CA ASP A 35 -5.38 6.30 13.35
C ASP A 35 -4.25 5.29 13.48
N VAL A 36 -3.44 5.13 12.42
CA VAL A 36 -2.25 4.27 12.47
C VAL A 36 -1.23 4.85 13.44
N GLN A 37 -0.96 6.15 13.35
CA GLN A 37 0.02 6.84 14.20
C GLN A 37 -0.37 6.80 15.68
N GLN A 38 -1.67 6.86 15.98
CA GLN A 38 -2.19 6.79 17.35
C GLN A 38 -2.35 5.37 17.87
N GLY A 39 -2.13 4.36 17.02
CA GLY A 39 -2.24 2.96 17.41
C GLY A 39 -3.66 2.45 17.58
N ILE A 40 -4.66 3.17 17.05
CA ILE A 40 -6.08 2.79 17.16
C ILE A 40 -6.64 2.17 15.89
N ALA A 41 -5.85 2.09 14.82
CA ALA A 41 -6.30 1.51 13.56
C ALA A 41 -6.52 0.00 13.67
N ASP A 42 -7.58 -0.49 13.03
CA ASP A 42 -7.88 -1.93 12.95
C ASP A 42 -7.01 -2.58 11.86
N ILE A 43 -5.76 -2.86 12.19
CA ILE A 43 -4.83 -3.58 11.32
C ILE A 43 -4.78 -5.04 11.77
N LYS A 44 -5.05 -5.96 10.85
CA LYS A 44 -4.98 -7.40 11.13
C LYS A 44 -3.63 -7.95 10.67
N HIS A 45 -3.16 -8.95 11.37
CA HIS A 45 -1.92 -9.62 11.01
C HIS A 45 -1.98 -10.14 9.56
N GLY A 46 -0.98 -9.79 8.77
CA GLY A 46 -0.89 -10.20 7.37
C GLY A 46 -1.52 -9.22 6.37
N ASP A 47 -2.11 -8.11 6.81
CA ASP A 47 -2.65 -7.09 5.90
C ASP A 47 -1.57 -6.54 4.96
N ILE A 48 -1.99 -6.13 3.75
CA ILE A 48 -1.15 -5.35 2.84
C ILE A 48 -1.53 -3.89 2.99
N MET A 49 -0.60 -3.08 3.46
CA MET A 49 -0.83 -1.65 3.69
C MET A 49 -0.24 -0.80 2.57
N ALA A 50 -0.99 0.21 2.14
CA ALA A 50 -0.52 1.16 1.12
C ALA A 50 -0.95 2.59 1.49
N ASN A 51 -0.07 3.56 1.23
CA ASN A 51 -0.34 4.98 1.42
C ASN A 51 -0.66 5.35 2.87
N LEU A 52 -0.08 4.64 3.81
CA LEU A 52 -0.28 4.78 5.27
C LEU A 52 1.06 4.64 5.99
N PRO A 53 1.17 5.15 7.24
CA PRO A 53 2.33 4.84 8.07
C PRO A 53 2.48 3.34 8.30
N TYR A 54 3.71 2.90 8.53
CA TYR A 54 4.00 1.48 8.75
C TYR A 54 3.37 0.98 10.06
N ASP A 55 2.82 -0.24 10.01
CA ASP A 55 2.39 -0.99 11.18
C ASP A 55 2.96 -2.41 11.09
N ALA A 56 3.57 -2.88 12.16
CA ALA A 56 4.29 -4.15 12.17
C ALA A 56 3.39 -5.38 11.94
N ARG A 57 2.08 -5.24 12.05
CA ARG A 57 1.13 -6.33 11.79
C ARG A 57 0.97 -6.63 10.31
N CYS A 58 1.32 -5.68 9.42
CA CYS A 58 1.19 -5.90 7.98
C CYS A 58 2.22 -6.90 7.46
N SER A 59 1.89 -7.54 6.34
CA SER A 59 2.81 -8.42 5.64
C SER A 59 3.64 -7.70 4.58
N VAL A 60 3.05 -6.68 3.95
CA VAL A 60 3.69 -5.87 2.90
C VAL A 60 3.24 -4.43 3.09
N TRP A 61 4.15 -3.49 2.86
CA TRP A 61 3.89 -2.06 3.05
C TRP A 61 4.42 -1.23 1.89
N PHE A 62 3.59 -0.28 1.43
CA PHE A 62 3.96 0.68 0.38
C PHE A 62 3.64 2.10 0.83
N ASP A 63 4.61 3.01 0.75
CA ASP A 63 4.37 4.41 1.08
C ASP A 63 5.38 5.32 0.37
N HIS A 64 5.05 6.61 0.30
CA HIS A 64 5.88 7.64 -0.32
C HIS A 64 6.06 8.88 0.54
N HIS A 65 5.47 8.94 1.73
CA HIS A 65 5.54 10.11 2.59
C HIS A 65 6.87 10.18 3.35
N ILE A 66 7.57 11.33 3.26
CA ILE A 66 8.86 11.51 3.92
C ILE A 66 8.76 11.32 5.44
N SER A 67 7.62 11.68 6.04
CA SER A 67 7.38 11.52 7.48
C SER A 67 7.30 10.06 7.93
N ASN A 68 7.17 9.13 6.99
CA ASN A 68 7.00 7.70 7.29
C ASN A 68 8.23 6.87 6.93
N ILE A 69 9.40 7.48 6.79
CA ILE A 69 10.65 6.77 6.47
C ILE A 69 10.86 5.63 7.48
N PRO A 70 10.99 4.37 7.01
CA PRO A 70 11.16 3.25 7.93
C PRO A 70 12.55 3.24 8.57
N LEU A 71 12.61 2.82 9.84
CA LEU A 71 13.87 2.67 10.57
C LEU A 71 14.58 1.34 10.26
N THR A 72 13.85 0.37 9.70
CA THR A 72 14.37 -0.95 9.35
C THR A 72 13.82 -1.38 8.00
N ASN A 73 14.41 -2.41 7.41
CA ASN A 73 13.87 -3.00 6.18
C ASN A 73 12.56 -3.73 6.48
N VAL A 74 11.55 -3.47 5.65
CA VAL A 74 10.25 -4.13 5.72
C VAL A 74 9.87 -4.63 4.32
N PRO A 75 9.07 -5.72 4.21
CA PRO A 75 8.59 -6.17 2.90
C PRO A 75 7.73 -5.10 2.24
N GLY A 76 7.95 -4.90 0.93
CA GLY A 76 7.25 -3.91 0.13
C GLY A 76 8.19 -2.89 -0.46
N ALA A 77 7.76 -1.64 -0.56
CA ALA A 77 8.59 -0.58 -1.11
C ALA A 77 8.25 0.77 -0.46
N PHE A 78 9.28 1.47 -0.01
CA PHE A 78 9.19 2.86 0.39
C PHE A 78 10.09 3.69 -0.51
N LYS A 79 9.55 4.79 -1.04
CA LYS A 79 10.32 5.72 -1.85
C LYS A 79 9.66 7.09 -1.81
N ILE A 80 10.44 8.15 -1.74
CA ILE A 80 9.91 9.51 -1.89
C ILE A 80 9.56 9.68 -3.37
N ALA A 81 8.26 9.68 -3.68
CA ALA A 81 7.74 9.65 -5.03
C ALA A 81 6.43 10.44 -5.09
N PRO A 82 5.94 10.80 -6.29
CA PRO A 82 4.69 11.55 -6.42
C PRO A 82 3.46 10.82 -5.86
N SER A 83 3.46 9.48 -5.87
CA SER A 83 2.31 8.71 -5.37
C SER A 83 2.74 7.33 -4.87
N ALA A 84 1.97 6.79 -3.92
CA ALA A 84 2.12 5.41 -3.49
C ALA A 84 1.66 4.44 -4.59
N ALA A 85 0.65 4.80 -5.38
CA ALA A 85 0.17 3.99 -6.50
C ALA A 85 1.28 3.71 -7.53
N GLY A 86 2.14 4.71 -7.81
CA GLY A 86 3.28 4.53 -8.69
C GLY A 86 4.28 3.50 -8.14
N ILE A 87 4.51 3.52 -6.83
CA ILE A 87 5.39 2.57 -6.15
C ILE A 87 4.82 1.15 -6.22
N VAL A 88 3.53 0.99 -5.93
CA VAL A 88 2.83 -0.30 -6.01
C VAL A 88 2.89 -0.86 -7.43
N TYR A 89 2.56 -0.04 -8.41
CA TYR A 89 2.58 -0.43 -9.82
C TYR A 89 3.96 -0.95 -10.24
N LYS A 90 5.01 -0.18 -9.96
CA LYS A 90 6.38 -0.54 -10.30
C LYS A 90 6.83 -1.82 -9.61
N TYR A 91 6.52 -1.96 -8.32
CA TYR A 91 6.87 -3.13 -7.53
C TYR A 91 6.32 -4.42 -8.14
N TYR A 92 5.02 -4.45 -8.46
CA TYR A 92 4.40 -5.64 -9.03
C TYR A 92 4.72 -5.84 -10.51
N LYS A 93 4.93 -4.77 -11.26
CA LYS A 93 5.37 -4.86 -12.66
C LYS A 93 6.76 -5.48 -12.76
N GLU A 94 7.70 -5.06 -11.92
CA GLU A 94 9.06 -5.61 -11.89
C GLU A 94 9.09 -7.09 -11.50
N LYS A 95 8.13 -7.52 -10.70
CA LYS A 95 7.97 -8.95 -10.35
C LYS A 95 7.23 -9.76 -11.43
N GLY A 96 6.80 -9.12 -12.51
CA GLY A 96 6.07 -9.78 -13.60
C GLY A 96 4.64 -10.15 -13.25
N ILE A 97 4.08 -9.60 -12.17
CA ILE A 97 2.73 -9.91 -11.70
C ILE A 97 1.68 -9.04 -12.38
N LEU A 98 1.97 -7.74 -12.60
CA LEU A 98 1.12 -6.83 -13.36
C LEU A 98 1.60 -6.80 -14.81
N LYS A 99 0.78 -7.28 -15.73
CA LYS A 99 1.12 -7.39 -17.15
C LYS A 99 0.55 -6.27 -18.00
N LYS A 100 -0.52 -5.61 -17.52
CA LYS A 100 -1.13 -4.48 -18.22
C LYS A 100 -0.34 -3.21 -17.94
N ASP A 101 -0.37 -2.30 -18.91
CA ASP A 101 0.22 -0.99 -18.75
C ASP A 101 -0.81 -0.03 -18.14
N PHE A 102 -0.56 0.40 -16.91
CA PHE A 102 -1.41 1.33 -16.18
C PHE A 102 -0.71 2.68 -15.96
N GLU A 103 0.30 3.01 -16.74
CA GLU A 103 1.11 4.22 -16.53
C GLU A 103 0.28 5.50 -16.47
N GLU A 104 -0.85 5.56 -17.17
CA GLU A 104 -1.74 6.72 -17.16
C GLU A 104 -2.39 6.97 -15.80
N LEU A 105 -2.43 5.96 -14.92
CA LEU A 105 -3.03 6.06 -13.58
C LEU A 105 -2.02 6.48 -12.51
N VAL A 106 -0.75 6.55 -12.84
CA VAL A 106 0.32 6.86 -11.88
C VAL A 106 1.16 8.11 -12.33
#